data_385aa931d9d2608c844589c2cb945065
#
_entry.id   385aa931d9d2608c844589c2cb945065
#
_cell.length_a   1.000
_cell.length_b   1.000
_cell.length_c   1.000
_cell.angle_alpha   90.00
_cell.angle_beta   90.00
_cell.angle_gamma   90.00
#
_symmetry.space_group_name_H-M   'P 1'
#
loop_
_entity.id
_entity.type
_entity.pdbx_description
1 polymer ?
#
loop_
_entity_poly.entity_id
_entity_poly.type
_entity_poly.pdbx_seq_one_letter_code
_entity_poly.pdbx_strand_id
1 'polypeptide(L)'
;MTKKNVFIAMYRALDCLFDETQREDLGNYLSEANPYLFTDRKSADPAVYAGFSNCYDKYFTDDDITSEKSYSFVRKYLLSEHLSYYGKFAPLFDDISLEEWTELCSIIKGEETK
;
A
#
# COMPACT_ATOMS: atom_id res chain seq x y z
N MET A 1 5.43 8.09 9.00
CA MET A 1 5.28 6.85 8.22
C MET A 1 6.51 6.63 7.38
N THR A 2 7.18 5.50 7.55
CA THR A 2 8.28 5.10 6.68
C THR A 2 7.72 4.52 5.36
N LYS A 3 8.56 4.44 4.35
CA LYS A 3 8.20 3.84 3.07
C LYS A 3 7.60 2.42 3.24
N LYS A 4 8.25 1.58 4.04
CA LYS A 4 7.75 0.22 4.31
C LYS A 4 6.39 0.24 4.98
N ASN A 5 6.18 1.13 5.95
CA ASN A 5 4.91 1.22 6.65
C ASN A 5 3.79 1.69 5.73
N VAL A 6 4.08 2.60 4.81
CA VAL A 6 3.09 3.01 3.80
C VAL A 6 2.71 1.82 2.91
N PHE A 7 3.69 1.03 2.50
CA PHE A 7 3.44 -0.16 1.69
C PHE A 7 2.56 -1.18 2.43
N ILE A 8 2.89 -1.45 3.69
CA ILE A 8 2.14 -2.39 4.53
C ILE A 8 0.71 -1.88 4.76
N ALA A 9 0.55 -0.58 5.05
CA ALA A 9 -0.77 0.03 5.24
C ALA A 9 -1.61 -0.09 3.97
N MET A 10 -1.02 0.18 2.81
CA MET A 10 -1.69 0.02 1.52
C MET A 10 -2.13 -1.44 1.33
N TYR A 11 -1.25 -2.39 1.58
CA TYR A 11 -1.58 -3.80 1.45
C TYR A 11 -2.78 -4.18 2.32
N ARG A 12 -2.76 -3.78 3.60
CA ARG A 12 -3.84 -4.13 4.53
C ARG A 12 -5.17 -3.47 4.15
N ALA A 13 -5.12 -2.23 3.67
CA ALA A 13 -6.32 -1.55 3.18
C ALA A 13 -6.91 -2.27 1.96
N LEU A 14 -6.07 -2.63 1.00
CA LEU A 14 -6.52 -3.35 -0.19
C LEU A 14 -7.00 -4.77 0.15
N ASP A 15 -6.39 -5.42 1.13
CA ASP A 15 -6.82 -6.75 1.59
C ASP A 15 -8.24 -6.69 2.17
N CYS A 16 -8.56 -5.66 2.94
CA CYS A 16 -9.94 -5.45 3.41
C CYS A 16 -10.91 -5.26 2.26
N LEU A 17 -10.52 -4.50 1.24
CA LEU A 17 -11.35 -4.29 0.05
C LEU A 17 -11.51 -5.59 -0.74
N PHE A 18 -10.49 -6.44 -0.76
CA PHE A 18 -10.59 -7.76 -1.39
C PHE A 18 -11.63 -8.62 -0.67
N ASP A 19 -11.62 -8.63 0.65
CA ASP A 19 -12.62 -9.40 1.42
C ASP A 19 -14.05 -8.97 1.09
N GLU A 20 -14.26 -7.69 0.83
CA GLU A 20 -15.57 -7.15 0.48
C GLU A 20 -15.97 -7.43 -0.97
N THR A 21 -15.02 -7.34 -1.90
CA THR A 21 -15.31 -7.37 -3.35
C THR A 21 -15.05 -8.72 -4.01
N GLN A 22 -14.12 -9.51 -3.47
CA GLN A 22 -13.65 -10.79 -4.03
C GLN A 22 -13.17 -10.65 -5.49
N ARG A 23 -12.62 -9.49 -5.85
CA ARG A 23 -12.11 -9.26 -7.21
C ARG A 23 -10.84 -10.06 -7.45
N GLU A 24 -10.83 -10.85 -8.51
CA GLU A 24 -9.70 -11.70 -8.86
C GLU A 24 -8.43 -10.90 -9.16
N ASP A 25 -8.56 -9.77 -9.88
CA ASP A 25 -7.40 -8.93 -10.22
C ASP A 25 -6.74 -8.36 -8.96
N LEU A 26 -7.54 -7.95 -7.98
CA LEU A 26 -7.01 -7.45 -6.70
C LEU A 26 -6.34 -8.58 -5.91
N GLY A 27 -6.93 -9.77 -5.89
CA GLY A 27 -6.35 -10.93 -5.24
C GLY A 27 -5.00 -11.31 -5.84
N ASN A 28 -4.88 -11.24 -7.16
CA ASN A 28 -3.62 -11.51 -7.85
C ASN A 28 -2.53 -10.52 -7.44
N TYR A 29 -2.86 -9.23 -7.39
CA TYR A 29 -1.92 -8.21 -6.93
C TYR A 29 -1.49 -8.47 -5.48
N LEU A 30 -2.45 -8.76 -4.60
CA LEU A 30 -2.17 -8.96 -3.17
C LEU A 30 -1.28 -10.17 -2.91
N SER A 31 -1.42 -11.23 -3.70
CA SER A 31 -0.55 -12.40 -3.54
C SER A 31 0.91 -12.08 -3.85
N GLU A 32 1.16 -11.21 -4.82
CA GLU A 32 2.50 -10.77 -5.18
C GLU A 32 3.03 -9.67 -4.26
N ALA A 33 2.13 -8.85 -3.72
CA ALA A 33 2.48 -7.73 -2.84
C ALA A 33 2.67 -8.14 -1.38
N ASN A 34 2.25 -9.34 -0.99
CA ASN A 34 2.18 -9.77 0.42
C ASN A 34 3.49 -9.49 1.17
N PRO A 35 3.49 -8.59 2.18
CA PRO A 35 4.70 -8.22 2.91
C PRO A 35 5.03 -9.15 4.07
N TYR A 36 4.21 -10.18 4.32
CA TYR A 36 4.32 -11.04 5.49
C TYR A 36 5.00 -12.38 5.22
N LEU A 37 5.34 -12.67 3.95
CA LEU A 37 6.01 -13.92 3.60
C LEU A 37 7.49 -13.95 3.98
N PHE A 38 8.14 -12.79 4.04
CA PHE A 38 9.56 -12.67 4.37
C PHE A 38 9.77 -11.70 5.52
N THR A 39 10.87 -11.88 6.24
CA THR A 39 11.19 -11.06 7.42
C THR A 39 11.51 -9.60 7.08
N ASP A 40 11.89 -9.32 5.83
CA ASP A 40 12.19 -7.94 5.40
C ASP A 40 10.93 -7.08 5.21
N ARG A 41 9.75 -7.67 5.25
CA ARG A 41 8.44 -7.02 5.08
C ARG A 41 8.29 -6.25 3.77
N LYS A 42 8.99 -6.69 2.75
CA LYS A 42 8.79 -6.23 1.37
C LYS A 42 7.79 -7.15 0.70
N SER A 43 7.62 -7.07 -0.61
CA SER A 43 6.64 -7.89 -1.31
C SER A 43 7.11 -9.32 -1.53
N ALA A 44 6.15 -10.25 -1.67
CA ALA A 44 6.44 -11.64 -2.03
C ALA A 44 7.18 -11.70 -3.37
N ASP A 45 6.72 -10.91 -4.35
CA ASP A 45 7.47 -10.68 -5.59
C ASP A 45 8.29 -9.40 -5.41
N PRO A 46 9.64 -9.49 -5.42
CA PRO A 46 10.48 -8.31 -5.21
C PRO A 46 10.21 -7.15 -6.18
N ALA A 47 9.75 -7.45 -7.39
CA ALA A 47 9.45 -6.42 -8.38
C ALA A 47 8.29 -5.52 -7.95
N VAL A 48 7.34 -6.02 -7.18
CA VAL A 48 6.19 -5.23 -6.71
C VAL A 48 6.67 -4.15 -5.75
N TYR A 49 7.46 -4.50 -4.74
CA TYR A 49 7.98 -3.51 -3.80
C TYR A 49 8.94 -2.55 -4.50
N ALA A 50 9.77 -3.04 -5.42
CA ALA A 50 10.69 -2.19 -6.17
C ALA A 50 9.93 -1.11 -6.97
N GLY A 51 8.83 -1.49 -7.62
CA GLY A 51 7.98 -0.53 -8.33
C GLY A 51 7.36 0.50 -7.41
N PHE A 52 6.87 0.07 -6.25
CA PHE A 52 6.34 0.96 -5.23
C PHE A 52 7.43 1.93 -4.73
N SER A 53 8.60 1.40 -4.40
CA SER A 53 9.72 2.18 -3.89
C SER A 53 10.18 3.24 -4.89
N ASN A 54 10.29 2.87 -6.16
CA ASN A 54 10.68 3.81 -7.21
C ASN A 54 9.67 4.94 -7.36
N CYS A 55 8.38 4.62 -7.30
CA CYS A 55 7.31 5.63 -7.36
C CYS A 55 7.36 6.55 -6.14
N TYR A 56 7.55 5.98 -4.96
CA TYR A 56 7.67 6.74 -3.71
C TYR A 56 8.82 7.76 -3.78
N ASP A 57 9.98 7.32 -4.26
CA ASP A 57 11.18 8.15 -4.32
C ASP A 57 11.06 9.33 -5.30
N LYS A 58 10.12 9.27 -6.25
CA LYS A 58 9.82 10.40 -7.13
C LYS A 58 9.10 11.54 -6.43
N TYR A 59 8.36 11.24 -5.37
CA TYR A 59 7.56 12.22 -4.64
C TYR A 59 8.19 12.68 -3.33
N PHE A 60 9.01 11.83 -2.70
CA PHE A 60 9.53 12.11 -1.36
C PHE A 60 11.03 11.84 -1.31
N THR A 61 11.75 12.79 -0.70
CA THR A 61 13.16 12.63 -0.37
C THR A 61 13.33 12.15 1.07
N ASP A 62 12.33 12.40 1.92
CA ASP A 62 12.34 12.00 3.31
C ASP A 62 11.75 10.60 3.46
N ASP A 63 12.29 9.83 4.41
CA ASP A 63 11.82 8.47 4.70
C ASP A 63 10.61 8.47 5.63
N ASP A 64 10.30 9.59 6.27
CA ASP A 64 9.18 9.72 7.19
C ASP A 64 8.22 10.81 6.70
N ILE A 65 6.99 10.42 6.39
CA ILE A 65 5.96 11.33 5.90
C ILE A 65 4.71 11.23 6.76
N THR A 66 3.85 12.24 6.67
CA THR A 66 2.58 12.26 7.42
C THR A 66 1.59 11.25 6.84
N SER A 67 0.59 10.88 7.64
CA SER A 67 -0.52 10.03 7.17
C SER A 67 -1.24 10.66 5.99
N GLU A 68 -1.46 11.96 6.03
CA GLU A 68 -2.13 12.68 4.94
C GLU A 68 -1.37 12.60 3.64
N LYS A 69 -0.05 12.82 3.68
CA LYS A 69 0.80 12.71 2.50
C LYS A 69 0.84 11.28 1.96
N SER A 70 0.89 10.30 2.85
CA SER A 70 0.89 8.89 2.45
C SER A 70 -0.44 8.50 1.80
N TYR A 71 -1.56 9.01 2.30
CA TYR A 71 -2.88 8.76 1.72
C TYR A 71 -2.96 9.27 0.27
N SER A 72 -2.55 10.52 0.06
CA SER A 72 -2.52 11.11 -1.28
C SER A 72 -1.58 10.36 -2.21
N PHE A 73 -0.43 9.95 -1.69
CA PHE A 73 0.55 9.20 -2.48
C PHE A 73 0.00 7.85 -2.93
N VAL A 74 -0.63 7.10 -2.03
CA VAL A 74 -1.18 5.78 -2.37
C VAL A 74 -2.22 5.91 -3.48
N ARG A 75 -3.08 6.93 -3.43
CA ARG A 75 -4.05 7.15 -4.51
C ARG A 75 -3.37 7.39 -5.85
N LYS A 76 -2.28 8.16 -5.87
CA LYS A 76 -1.51 8.40 -7.10
C LYS A 76 -0.82 7.11 -7.58
N TYR A 77 -0.27 6.35 -6.65
CA TYR A 77 0.39 5.08 -6.98
C TYR A 77 -0.60 4.10 -7.62
N LEU A 78 -1.82 4.02 -7.09
CA LEU A 78 -2.85 3.12 -7.64
C LEU A 78 -3.31 3.54 -9.04
N LEU A 79 -3.08 4.79 -9.44
CA LEU A 79 -3.35 5.28 -10.79
C LEU A 79 -2.16 5.12 -11.73
N SER A 80 -0.99 4.70 -11.23
CA SER A 80 0.22 4.58 -12.03
C SER A 80 0.11 3.45 -13.06
N GLU A 81 0.95 3.51 -14.09
CA GLU A 81 1.01 2.47 -15.13
C GLU A 81 1.36 1.10 -14.55
N HIS A 82 2.23 1.09 -13.52
CA HIS A 82 2.63 -0.15 -12.86
C HIS A 82 1.42 -0.88 -12.27
N LEU A 83 0.54 -0.16 -11.60
CA LEU A 83 -0.66 -0.73 -11.01
C LEU A 83 -1.74 -1.01 -12.05
N SER A 84 -1.81 -0.22 -13.12
CA SER A 84 -2.79 -0.44 -14.18
C SER A 84 -2.62 -1.79 -14.86
N TYR A 85 -1.42 -2.34 -14.82
CA TYR A 85 -1.14 -3.68 -15.32
C TYR A 85 -1.97 -4.74 -14.59
N TYR A 86 -2.14 -4.59 -13.27
CA TYR A 86 -2.92 -5.52 -12.44
C TYR A 86 -4.41 -5.25 -12.51
N GLY A 87 -4.81 -3.99 -12.45
CA GLY A 87 -6.21 -3.60 -12.43
C GLY A 87 -6.40 -2.15 -11.98
N LYS A 88 -7.66 -1.72 -11.96
CA LYS A 88 -8.03 -0.37 -11.55
C LYS A 88 -8.49 -0.39 -10.09
N PHE A 89 -7.57 -0.12 -9.17
CA PHE A 89 -7.85 -0.19 -7.74
C PHE A 89 -8.09 1.17 -7.08
N ALA A 90 -7.73 2.27 -7.76
CA ALA A 90 -7.93 3.61 -7.19
C ALA A 90 -9.38 3.90 -6.81
N PRO A 91 -10.40 3.54 -7.64
CA PRO A 91 -11.80 3.76 -7.23
C PRO A 91 -12.20 2.98 -5.98
N LEU A 92 -11.62 1.79 -5.76
CA LEU A 92 -11.88 1.03 -4.55
C LEU A 92 -11.30 1.72 -3.31
N PHE A 93 -10.12 2.29 -3.46
CA PHE A 93 -9.44 3.00 -2.38
C PHE A 93 -10.22 4.25 -1.94
N ASP A 94 -11.04 4.82 -2.81
CA ASP A 94 -11.89 5.96 -2.48
C ASP A 94 -12.93 5.61 -1.39
N ASP A 95 -13.22 4.33 -1.17
CA ASP A 95 -14.09 3.90 -0.08
C ASP A 95 -13.40 3.96 1.30
N ILE A 96 -12.09 4.16 1.32
CA ILE A 96 -11.33 4.31 2.56
C ILE A 96 -11.13 5.80 2.83
N SER A 97 -11.67 6.28 3.97
CA SER A 97 -11.53 7.68 4.36
C SER A 97 -10.13 7.96 4.88
N LEU A 98 -9.75 9.22 4.89
CA LEU A 98 -8.48 9.65 5.51
C LEU A 98 -8.43 9.26 6.99
N GLU A 99 -9.55 9.33 7.69
CA GLU A 99 -9.66 8.91 9.10
C GLU A 99 -9.32 7.43 9.27
N GLU A 100 -9.94 6.59 8.47
CA GLU A 100 -9.69 5.14 8.49
C GLU A 100 -8.23 4.83 8.13
N TRP A 101 -7.69 5.50 7.14
CA TRP A 101 -6.30 5.36 6.75
C TRP A 101 -5.35 5.77 7.87
N THR A 102 -5.62 6.92 8.52
CA THR A 102 -4.79 7.42 9.62
C THR A 102 -4.79 6.45 10.80
N GLU A 103 -5.93 5.87 11.11
CA GLU A 103 -6.05 4.86 12.16
C GLU A 103 -5.22 3.61 11.81
N LEU A 104 -5.32 3.13 10.59
CA LEU A 104 -4.54 1.98 10.12
C LEU A 104 -3.04 2.27 10.19
N CYS A 105 -2.61 3.46 9.79
CA CYS A 105 -1.21 3.87 9.90
C CYS A 105 -0.72 3.83 11.34
N SER A 106 -1.55 4.28 12.28
CA SER A 106 -1.24 4.26 13.71
C SER A 106 -1.06 2.83 14.22
N ILE A 107 -1.92 1.91 13.81
CA ILE A 107 -1.83 0.49 14.16
C ILE A 107 -0.52 -0.11 13.66
N ILE A 108 -0.14 0.18 12.43
CA ILE A 108 1.07 -0.37 11.82
C ILE A 108 2.31 0.17 12.53
N LYS A 109 2.34 1.45 12.86
CA LYS A 109 3.45 2.04 13.63
C LYS A 109 3.57 1.37 15.00
N GLY A 110 2.46 1.06 15.66
CA GLY A 110 2.46 0.35 16.93
C GLY A 110 3.00 -1.07 16.82
N GLU A 111 2.72 -1.77 15.72
CA GLU A 111 3.25 -3.11 15.47
C GLU A 111 4.76 -3.08 15.27
N GLU A 112 5.29 -2.06 14.62
CA GLU A 112 6.71 -1.92 14.35
C GLU A 112 7.54 -1.76 15.62
N THR A 113 6.98 -1.13 16.67
CA THR A 113 7.70 -0.85 17.91
C THR A 113 7.68 -2.00 18.92
N LYS A 114 7.01 -3.09 18.59
CA LYS A 114 6.92 -4.25 19.50
C LYS A 114 8.11 -5.20 19.39
#